data_ad0c1e2fad8c8d07959f458d8bd2e489
#
_entry.id   ad0c1e2fad8c8d07959f458d8bd2e489
#
_cell.length_a   1.000
_cell.length_b   1.000
_cell.length_c   1.000
_cell.angle_alpha   90.00
_cell.angle_beta   90.00
_cell.angle_gamma   90.00
#
_symmetry.space_group_name_H-M   'P 1'
#
loop_
_entity.id
_entity.type
_entity.pdbx_description
1 polymer ?
#
loop_
_entity_poly.entity_id
_entity_poly.type
_entity_poly.pdbx_seq_one_letter_code
_entity_poly.pdbx_strand_id
1 'polypeptide(L)'
;MSLRGFSTASARREFALLRTRPWDLAMISWVPLLAVFLIWWIFSAGLPERLPIGVLDQDHSSLSRQVVRFLDATPGLRVTQRYSDEGEMARALTSGAVDAAVQLPRELSRDVKQGRVGQVVLLHNAQLGTHSSLIQRDVRTAVATVSGGVELTVRNKRGESMKAARVSMEPVKASMVALFNTSTDYEQFLGAALVPALLHILAMTAGAWAVGRELRDRSIGGWLGASPRWHEALAALAGKLALPFASLSVVALAAMLWITAGRGWHPVGSLGWTLFALLVFLALSIALGAFVAALTRSLRTALSATGFITAPAFAFGGVGFPLVAMPLLAQVWANLLPYTHYIRVQMEQLQMGAPVAYSVATPLWMVLGTGVLLAACAAALVKAAKAPESWGGR
;
A
#
# COMPACT_ATOMS: atom_id res chain seq x y z
N MET A 1 -36.97 -15.30 -22.86
CA MET A 1 -35.87 -16.04 -22.20
C MET A 1 -36.00 -15.86 -20.69
N SER A 2 -35.67 -16.88 -19.90
CA SER A 2 -35.58 -16.71 -18.44
C SER A 2 -34.40 -15.81 -18.05
N LEU A 3 -34.40 -15.17 -16.87
CA LEU A 3 -33.27 -14.34 -16.42
C LEU A 3 -31.95 -15.12 -16.39
N ARG A 4 -32.00 -16.41 -16.02
CA ARG A 4 -30.85 -17.33 -16.10
C ARG A 4 -30.35 -17.49 -17.52
N GLY A 5 -31.25 -17.53 -18.50
CA GLY A 5 -30.92 -17.63 -19.92
C GLY A 5 -30.17 -16.39 -20.43
N PHE A 6 -30.57 -15.18 -19.99
CA PHE A 6 -29.85 -13.95 -20.35
C PHE A 6 -28.45 -13.91 -19.76
N SER A 7 -28.30 -14.29 -18.48
CA SER A 7 -26.98 -14.33 -17.80
C SER A 7 -26.04 -15.33 -18.47
N THR A 8 -26.48 -16.57 -18.70
CA THR A 8 -25.67 -17.63 -19.34
C THR A 8 -25.30 -17.31 -20.78
N ALA A 9 -26.22 -16.74 -21.57
CA ALA A 9 -25.94 -16.31 -22.93
C ALA A 9 -24.88 -15.20 -22.97
N SER A 10 -24.99 -14.23 -22.05
CA SER A 10 -24.02 -13.14 -21.91
C SER A 10 -22.64 -13.64 -21.48
N ALA A 11 -22.59 -14.57 -20.52
CA ALA A 11 -21.33 -15.18 -20.06
C ALA A 11 -20.65 -15.99 -21.19
N ARG A 12 -21.42 -16.77 -21.96
CA ARG A 12 -20.89 -17.51 -23.13
C ARG A 12 -20.36 -16.57 -24.21
N ARG A 13 -21.08 -15.48 -24.47
CA ARG A 13 -20.63 -14.44 -25.41
C ARG A 13 -19.31 -13.82 -24.96
N GLU A 14 -19.19 -13.46 -23.66
CA GLU A 14 -17.96 -12.89 -23.10
C GLU A 14 -16.80 -13.89 -23.20
N PHE A 15 -17.03 -15.15 -22.85
CA PHE A 15 -16.04 -16.20 -22.99
C PHE A 15 -15.53 -16.37 -24.43
N ALA A 16 -16.46 -16.39 -25.41
CA ALA A 16 -16.09 -16.47 -26.81
C ALA A 16 -15.26 -15.27 -27.27
N LEU A 17 -15.60 -14.05 -26.84
CA LEU A 17 -14.84 -12.85 -27.13
C LEU A 17 -13.44 -12.88 -26.53
N LEU A 18 -13.29 -13.31 -25.27
CA LEU A 18 -12.00 -13.43 -24.61
C LEU A 18 -11.08 -14.46 -25.29
N ARG A 19 -11.64 -15.58 -25.77
CA ARG A 19 -10.86 -16.59 -26.53
C ARG A 19 -10.31 -16.07 -27.86
N THR A 20 -11.02 -15.16 -28.52
CA THR A 20 -10.61 -14.59 -29.82
C THR A 20 -9.73 -13.33 -29.66
N ARG A 21 -9.67 -12.75 -28.45
CA ARG A 21 -8.93 -11.51 -28.17
C ARG A 21 -7.91 -11.76 -27.06
N PRO A 22 -6.69 -12.21 -27.40
CA PRO A 22 -5.70 -12.63 -26.39
C PRO A 22 -5.29 -11.51 -25.43
N TRP A 23 -5.31 -10.26 -25.87
CA TRP A 23 -5.01 -9.12 -25.00
C TRP A 23 -6.10 -8.85 -23.96
N ASP A 24 -7.38 -9.03 -24.33
CA ASP A 24 -8.50 -8.89 -23.39
C ASP A 24 -8.41 -9.97 -22.28
N LEU A 25 -8.04 -11.21 -22.67
CA LEU A 25 -7.79 -12.29 -21.72
C LEU A 25 -6.57 -12.03 -20.83
N ALA A 26 -5.48 -11.53 -21.43
CA ALA A 26 -4.27 -11.19 -20.71
C ALA A 26 -4.52 -10.18 -19.58
N MET A 27 -5.31 -9.14 -19.86
CA MET A 27 -5.64 -8.06 -18.93
C MET A 27 -6.43 -8.50 -17.68
N ILE A 28 -7.08 -9.66 -17.72
CA ILE A 28 -7.82 -10.19 -16.56
C ILE A 28 -7.17 -11.46 -15.96
N SER A 29 -6.05 -11.94 -16.54
CA SER A 29 -5.41 -13.19 -16.12
C SER A 29 -3.93 -13.01 -15.73
N TRP A 30 -3.01 -13.21 -16.67
CA TRP A 30 -1.58 -13.21 -16.36
C TRP A 30 -0.97 -11.82 -16.14
N VAL A 31 -1.52 -10.74 -16.74
CA VAL A 31 -1.04 -9.37 -16.48
C VAL A 31 -1.25 -8.97 -15.02
N PRO A 32 -2.45 -9.16 -14.41
CA PRO A 32 -2.64 -8.98 -12.99
C PRO A 32 -1.71 -9.82 -12.11
N LEU A 33 -1.49 -11.09 -12.45
CA LEU A 33 -0.56 -11.96 -11.71
C LEU A 33 0.87 -11.43 -11.76
N LEU A 34 1.34 -11.04 -12.96
CA LEU A 34 2.67 -10.47 -13.13
C LEU A 34 2.82 -9.17 -12.35
N ALA A 35 1.81 -8.31 -12.37
CA ALA A 35 1.84 -7.03 -11.68
C ALA A 35 1.84 -7.20 -10.14
N VAL A 36 1.06 -8.14 -9.60
CA VAL A 36 1.11 -8.52 -8.17
C VAL A 36 2.48 -9.10 -7.82
N PHE A 37 3.03 -9.99 -8.67
CA PHE A 37 4.37 -10.54 -8.47
C PHE A 37 5.45 -9.47 -8.45
N LEU A 38 5.39 -8.48 -9.35
CA LEU A 38 6.35 -7.37 -9.41
C LEU A 38 6.30 -6.52 -8.12
N ILE A 39 5.11 -6.18 -7.64
CA ILE A 39 4.97 -5.44 -6.37
C ILE A 39 5.59 -6.26 -5.23
N TRP A 40 5.23 -7.54 -5.14
CA TRP A 40 5.79 -8.40 -4.12
C TRP A 40 7.32 -8.49 -4.23
N TRP A 41 7.85 -8.70 -5.43
CA TRP A 41 9.30 -8.81 -5.67
C TRP A 41 10.06 -7.55 -5.25
N ILE A 42 9.53 -6.36 -5.56
CA ILE A 42 10.12 -5.08 -5.16
C ILE A 42 10.27 -4.97 -3.64
N PHE A 43 9.25 -5.39 -2.88
CA PHE A 43 9.24 -5.27 -1.42
C PHE A 43 9.69 -6.54 -0.68
N SER A 44 10.07 -7.60 -1.38
CA SER A 44 10.39 -8.92 -0.80
C SER A 44 11.58 -8.91 0.16
N ALA A 45 12.45 -7.92 0.08
CA ALA A 45 13.56 -7.71 1.02
C ALA A 45 13.07 -7.25 2.42
N GLY A 46 11.83 -6.78 2.53
CA GLY A 46 11.20 -6.36 3.77
C GLY A 46 11.76 -5.05 4.32
N LEU A 47 12.95 -5.07 4.92
CA LEU A 47 13.62 -3.89 5.45
C LEU A 47 14.75 -3.44 4.52
N PRO A 48 14.85 -2.13 4.23
CA PRO A 48 16.08 -1.58 3.66
C PRO A 48 17.22 -1.72 4.67
N GLU A 49 18.21 -2.51 4.32
CA GLU A 49 19.43 -2.69 5.10
C GLU A 49 20.59 -1.88 4.50
N ARG A 50 21.60 -1.61 5.33
CA ARG A 50 22.85 -0.98 4.92
C ARG A 50 22.67 0.37 4.21
N LEU A 51 21.76 1.21 4.75
CA LEU A 51 21.57 2.57 4.24
C LEU A 51 22.90 3.35 4.31
N PRO A 52 23.34 4.02 3.22
CA PRO A 52 24.62 4.67 3.16
C PRO A 52 24.62 5.93 4.01
N ILE A 53 25.51 5.98 5.00
CA ILE A 53 25.77 7.16 5.81
C ILE A 53 27.22 7.61 5.71
N GLY A 54 27.43 8.93 5.84
CA GLY A 54 28.75 9.52 5.99
C GLY A 54 29.08 9.86 7.44
N VAL A 55 30.36 9.98 7.78
CA VAL A 55 30.81 10.39 9.10
C VAL A 55 31.86 11.49 8.99
N LEU A 56 31.65 12.59 9.72
CA LEU A 56 32.64 13.63 9.96
C LEU A 56 33.10 13.52 11.41
N ASP A 57 34.24 12.89 11.66
CA ASP A 57 34.85 12.77 12.98
C ASP A 57 35.87 13.88 13.19
N GLN A 58 35.51 14.92 13.95
CA GLN A 58 36.38 16.03 14.32
C GLN A 58 37.06 15.83 15.68
N ASP A 59 36.61 14.83 16.48
CA ASP A 59 37.16 14.58 17.83
C ASP A 59 38.39 13.65 17.81
N HIS A 60 38.46 12.75 16.82
CA HIS A 60 39.53 11.77 16.63
C HIS A 60 39.91 10.95 17.87
N SER A 61 39.02 10.82 18.84
CA SER A 61 39.26 10.14 20.11
C SER A 61 38.96 8.63 20.04
N SER A 62 39.23 7.94 21.16
CA SER A 62 38.78 6.56 21.32
C SER A 62 37.27 6.44 21.40
N LEU A 63 36.58 7.47 21.94
CA LEU A 63 35.13 7.51 22.04
C LEU A 63 34.49 7.71 20.67
N SER A 64 34.97 8.67 19.86
CA SER A 64 34.45 8.91 18.53
C SER A 64 34.59 7.67 17.63
N ARG A 65 35.77 7.02 17.68
CA ARG A 65 36.00 5.75 16.97
C ARG A 65 35.05 4.62 17.45
N GLN A 66 34.69 4.61 18.72
CA GLN A 66 33.72 3.67 19.26
C GLN A 66 32.32 3.94 18.69
N VAL A 67 31.87 5.20 18.67
CA VAL A 67 30.59 5.58 18.05
C VAL A 67 30.55 5.13 16.59
N VAL A 68 31.59 5.42 15.81
CA VAL A 68 31.67 5.02 14.39
C VAL A 68 31.57 3.50 14.22
N ARG A 69 32.26 2.73 15.07
CA ARG A 69 32.16 1.25 15.01
C ARG A 69 30.74 0.75 15.32
N PHE A 70 30.04 1.36 16.28
CA PHE A 70 28.67 0.96 16.61
C PHE A 70 27.69 1.35 15.50
N LEU A 71 27.89 2.50 14.85
CA LEU A 71 27.11 2.87 13.66
C LEU A 71 27.30 1.86 12.52
N ASP A 72 28.54 1.51 12.22
CA ASP A 72 28.85 0.55 11.14
C ASP A 72 28.44 -0.90 11.46
N ALA A 73 28.39 -1.26 12.74
CA ALA A 73 27.92 -2.57 13.22
C ALA A 73 26.39 -2.68 13.26
N THR A 74 25.65 -1.56 13.07
CA THR A 74 24.18 -1.58 13.06
C THR A 74 23.68 -2.08 11.70
N PRO A 75 22.85 -3.14 11.63
CA PRO A 75 22.46 -3.76 10.34
C PRO A 75 21.80 -2.83 9.34
N GLY A 76 21.04 -1.83 9.82
CA GLY A 76 20.36 -0.85 8.97
C GLY A 76 21.27 0.23 8.39
N LEU A 77 22.52 0.36 8.87
CA LEU A 77 23.44 1.42 8.49
C LEU A 77 24.70 0.85 7.84
N ARG A 78 25.31 1.66 6.98
CA ARG A 78 26.66 1.41 6.44
C ARG A 78 27.44 2.71 6.34
N VAL A 79 28.56 2.80 7.04
CA VAL A 79 29.47 3.94 6.93
C VAL A 79 30.24 3.81 5.61
N THR A 80 29.78 4.54 4.58
CA THR A 80 30.38 4.47 3.24
C THR A 80 31.47 5.50 3.01
N GLN A 81 31.38 6.65 3.70
CA GLN A 81 32.29 7.77 3.50
C GLN A 81 32.70 8.38 4.85
N ARG A 82 33.94 8.87 4.91
CA ARG A 82 34.47 9.67 6.03
C ARG A 82 34.96 10.98 5.47
N TYR A 83 34.54 12.08 6.08
CA TYR A 83 34.81 13.42 5.60
C TYR A 83 35.90 14.10 6.44
N SER A 84 36.66 14.96 5.79
CA SER A 84 37.70 15.77 6.42
C SER A 84 37.14 17.10 6.92
N ASP A 85 36.12 17.63 6.25
CA ASP A 85 35.51 18.91 6.56
C ASP A 85 33.99 18.93 6.27
N GLU A 86 33.33 19.97 6.77
CA GLU A 86 31.89 20.16 6.62
C GLU A 86 31.45 20.42 5.17
N GLY A 87 32.34 21.04 4.36
CA GLY A 87 32.04 21.31 2.96
C GLY A 87 32.01 20.04 2.12
N GLU A 88 32.91 19.09 2.40
CA GLU A 88 32.89 17.76 1.78
C GLU A 88 31.60 16.97 2.18
N MET A 89 31.29 16.99 3.46
CA MET A 89 30.06 16.39 3.99
C MET A 89 28.81 16.98 3.35
N ALA A 90 28.71 18.31 3.26
CA ALA A 90 27.58 19.00 2.65
C ALA A 90 27.42 18.66 1.16
N ARG A 91 28.54 18.58 0.41
CA ARG A 91 28.51 18.15 -1.01
C ARG A 91 28.01 16.71 -1.16
N ALA A 92 28.44 15.81 -0.29
CA ALA A 92 27.98 14.42 -0.34
C ALA A 92 26.48 14.27 -0.05
N LEU A 93 25.96 15.03 0.92
CA LEU A 93 24.52 15.08 1.21
C LEU A 93 23.72 15.69 0.05
N THR A 94 24.19 16.80 -0.53
CA THR A 94 23.49 17.49 -1.63
C THR A 94 23.54 16.71 -2.95
N SER A 95 24.60 15.95 -3.18
CA SER A 95 24.72 15.08 -4.37
C SER A 95 23.97 13.75 -4.23
N GLY A 96 23.46 13.42 -3.03
CA GLY A 96 22.82 12.12 -2.77
C GLY A 96 23.80 10.94 -2.72
N ALA A 97 25.09 11.19 -2.52
CA ALA A 97 26.07 10.13 -2.35
C ALA A 97 25.88 9.36 -1.02
N VAL A 98 25.27 10.02 -0.05
CA VAL A 98 24.81 9.44 1.22
C VAL A 98 23.43 9.99 1.58
N ASP A 99 22.63 9.18 2.28
CA ASP A 99 21.29 9.55 2.73
C ASP A 99 21.32 10.41 4.00
N ALA A 100 22.39 10.26 4.79
CA ALA A 100 22.61 11.02 6.01
C ALA A 100 24.11 11.12 6.36
N ALA A 101 24.45 12.07 7.23
CA ALA A 101 25.79 12.20 7.78
C ALA A 101 25.75 12.39 9.30
N VAL A 102 26.67 11.75 10.00
CA VAL A 102 26.87 11.88 11.44
C VAL A 102 28.12 12.73 11.68
N GLN A 103 27.94 13.85 12.39
CA GLN A 103 29.03 14.73 12.80
C GLN A 103 29.35 14.49 14.28
N LEU A 104 30.61 14.23 14.57
CA LEU A 104 31.19 14.08 15.91
C LEU A 104 32.04 15.31 16.18
N PRO A 105 31.57 16.27 17.02
CA PRO A 105 32.28 17.54 17.28
C PRO A 105 33.62 17.36 17.95
N ARG A 106 34.53 18.34 17.81
CA ARG A 106 35.92 18.31 18.28
C ARG A 106 36.10 18.05 19.78
N GLU A 107 35.14 18.39 20.62
CA GLU A 107 35.27 18.29 22.09
C GLU A 107 34.41 17.17 22.69
N LEU A 108 33.86 16.26 21.87
CA LEU A 108 32.95 15.19 22.31
C LEU A 108 33.53 14.38 23.49
N SER A 109 34.76 13.89 23.34
CA SER A 109 35.42 13.08 24.38
C SER A 109 35.78 13.90 25.63
N ARG A 110 36.16 15.17 25.45
CA ARG A 110 36.48 16.07 26.56
C ARG A 110 35.24 16.37 27.39
N ASP A 111 34.14 16.70 26.78
CA ASP A 111 32.87 17.01 27.46
C ASP A 111 32.37 15.82 28.24
N VAL A 112 32.36 14.62 27.66
CA VAL A 112 31.97 13.39 28.35
C VAL A 112 32.88 13.10 29.53
N LYS A 113 34.21 13.25 29.42
CA LYS A 113 35.16 13.06 30.52
C LYS A 113 34.97 14.05 31.68
N GLN A 114 34.50 15.26 31.36
CA GLN A 114 34.20 16.31 32.33
C GLN A 114 32.78 16.19 32.93
N GLY A 115 32.04 15.15 32.60
CA GLY A 115 30.66 14.94 33.05
C GLY A 115 29.65 15.88 32.38
N ARG A 116 30.02 16.52 31.26
CA ARG A 116 29.12 17.31 30.43
C ARG A 116 28.45 16.43 29.37
N VAL A 117 27.34 16.92 28.79
CA VAL A 117 26.62 16.21 27.76
C VAL A 117 27.38 16.32 26.44
N GLY A 118 27.91 15.21 25.96
CA GLY A 118 28.45 15.13 24.60
C GLY A 118 27.34 15.09 23.57
N GLN A 119 27.47 15.86 22.49
CA GLN A 119 26.49 15.91 21.40
C GLN A 119 26.99 15.14 20.17
N VAL A 120 26.13 14.36 19.57
CA VAL A 120 26.30 13.75 18.23
C VAL A 120 25.23 14.35 17.33
N VAL A 121 25.65 14.95 16.22
CA VAL A 121 24.71 15.60 15.29
C VAL A 121 24.44 14.67 14.13
N LEU A 122 23.18 14.40 13.85
CA LEU A 122 22.73 13.68 12.66
C LEU A 122 22.10 14.66 11.67
N LEU A 123 22.70 14.77 10.50
CA LEU A 123 22.15 15.46 9.34
C LEU A 123 21.53 14.42 8.40
N HIS A 124 20.26 14.54 8.10
CA HIS A 124 19.56 13.56 7.28
C HIS A 124 18.65 14.24 6.26
N ASN A 125 18.42 13.58 5.13
CA ASN A 125 17.51 14.07 4.12
C ASN A 125 16.05 13.72 4.49
N ALA A 126 15.31 14.69 5.02
CA ALA A 126 13.91 14.52 5.42
C ALA A 126 12.94 14.28 4.23
N GLN A 127 13.37 14.57 2.99
CA GLN A 127 12.59 14.23 1.78
C GLN A 127 12.47 12.71 1.57
N LEU A 128 13.47 11.96 2.04
CA LEU A 128 13.48 10.49 2.03
C LEU A 128 12.81 9.95 3.29
N GLY A 129 11.58 10.35 3.56
CA GLY A 129 10.87 10.16 4.83
C GLY A 129 11.10 8.82 5.53
N THR A 130 11.04 7.72 4.78
CA THR A 130 11.18 6.38 5.33
C THR A 130 12.64 6.01 5.63
N HIS A 131 13.56 6.23 4.68
CA HIS A 131 15.00 6.02 4.90
C HIS A 131 15.49 6.86 6.09
N SER A 132 15.07 8.13 6.11
CA SER A 132 15.35 9.08 7.18
C SER A 132 14.90 8.57 8.56
N SER A 133 13.69 8.04 8.67
CA SER A 133 13.15 7.52 9.93
C SER A 133 13.92 6.29 10.44
N LEU A 134 14.31 5.39 9.53
CA LEU A 134 15.12 4.22 9.86
C LEU A 134 16.52 4.63 10.30
N ILE A 135 17.18 5.53 9.58
CA ILE A 135 18.50 6.04 9.92
C ILE A 135 18.46 6.72 11.29
N GLN A 136 17.48 7.58 11.55
CA GLN A 136 17.33 8.24 12.85
C GLN A 136 17.18 7.25 14.01
N ARG A 137 16.34 6.23 13.84
CA ARG A 137 16.14 5.16 14.83
C ARG A 137 17.46 4.44 15.14
N ASP A 138 18.16 4.03 14.09
CA ASP A 138 19.34 3.20 14.20
C ASP A 138 20.54 3.99 14.73
N VAL A 139 20.73 5.24 14.29
CA VAL A 139 21.75 6.14 14.86
C VAL A 139 21.47 6.44 16.34
N ARG A 140 20.21 6.73 16.70
CA ARG A 140 19.83 6.95 18.09
C ARG A 140 20.12 5.74 18.95
N THR A 141 19.83 4.54 18.47
CA THR A 141 20.09 3.27 19.18
C THR A 141 21.59 3.04 19.36
N ALA A 142 22.38 3.24 18.32
CA ALA A 142 23.84 3.11 18.37
C ALA A 142 24.48 4.09 19.38
N VAL A 143 24.09 5.37 19.32
CA VAL A 143 24.58 6.42 20.23
C VAL A 143 24.15 6.15 21.67
N ALA A 144 22.89 5.74 21.91
CA ALA A 144 22.39 5.41 23.23
C ALA A 144 23.14 4.21 23.85
N THR A 145 23.47 3.20 23.03
CA THR A 145 24.25 2.04 23.48
C THR A 145 25.66 2.43 23.92
N VAL A 146 26.33 3.29 23.15
CA VAL A 146 27.65 3.81 23.52
C VAL A 146 27.56 4.67 24.79
N SER A 147 26.55 5.56 24.87
CA SER A 147 26.35 6.42 26.05
C SER A 147 26.12 5.59 27.32
N GLY A 148 25.26 4.57 27.24
CA GLY A 148 25.03 3.65 28.36
C GLY A 148 26.29 2.90 28.78
N GLY A 149 27.10 2.45 27.83
CA GLY A 149 28.40 1.80 28.12
C GLY A 149 29.40 2.72 28.82
N VAL A 150 29.47 3.97 28.37
CA VAL A 150 30.35 4.99 29.01
C VAL A 150 29.89 5.29 30.43
N GLU A 151 28.60 5.53 30.64
CA GLU A 151 28.04 5.83 31.96
C GLU A 151 28.25 4.67 32.96
N LEU A 152 27.98 3.43 32.52
CA LEU A 152 28.26 2.23 33.36
C LEU A 152 29.73 2.13 33.76
N THR A 153 30.64 2.46 32.85
CA THR A 153 32.08 2.44 33.11
C THR A 153 32.49 3.50 34.15
N VAL A 154 31.92 4.70 34.04
CA VAL A 154 32.18 5.81 34.99
C VAL A 154 31.67 5.47 36.38
N ARG A 155 30.44 4.96 36.50
CA ARG A 155 29.81 4.59 37.78
C ARG A 155 30.50 3.42 38.45
N ASN A 156 30.90 2.42 37.66
CA ASN A 156 31.69 1.28 38.18
C ASN A 156 33.02 1.74 38.77
N LYS A 157 33.70 2.71 38.12
CA LYS A 157 34.93 3.33 38.67
C LYS A 157 34.70 4.11 39.98
N ARG A 158 33.47 4.59 40.24
CA ARG A 158 33.06 5.25 41.49
C ARG A 158 32.63 4.26 42.59
N GLY A 159 32.65 2.95 42.29
CA GLY A 159 32.30 1.91 43.26
C GLY A 159 30.80 1.63 43.41
N GLU A 160 29.97 2.16 42.49
CA GLU A 160 28.55 1.84 42.48
C GLU A 160 28.33 0.42 41.96
N SER A 161 27.39 -0.32 42.56
CA SER A 161 27.01 -1.63 42.04
C SER A 161 26.33 -1.49 40.69
N MET A 162 26.56 -2.44 39.76
CA MET A 162 25.96 -2.45 38.42
C MET A 162 24.43 -2.30 38.45
N LYS A 163 23.78 -2.87 39.47
CA LYS A 163 22.33 -2.79 39.65
C LYS A 163 21.87 -1.39 40.05
N ALA A 164 22.57 -0.75 41.01
CA ALA A 164 22.28 0.61 41.42
C ALA A 164 22.55 1.62 40.31
N ALA A 165 23.65 1.46 39.57
CA ALA A 165 23.98 2.27 38.42
C ALA A 165 22.89 2.25 37.34
N ARG A 166 22.35 1.08 36.99
CA ARG A 166 21.25 0.94 36.00
C ARG A 166 19.97 1.63 36.48
N VAL A 167 19.57 1.51 37.71
CA VAL A 167 18.35 2.13 38.25
C VAL A 167 18.45 3.66 38.27
N SER A 168 19.63 4.21 38.62
CA SER A 168 19.82 5.66 38.66
C SER A 168 20.02 6.32 37.29
N MET A 169 20.36 5.56 36.25
CA MET A 169 20.45 6.07 34.87
C MET A 169 19.08 6.36 34.26
N GLU A 170 18.05 5.56 34.58
CA GLU A 170 16.70 5.73 34.08
C GLU A 170 15.69 5.59 35.22
N PRO A 171 15.53 6.61 36.10
CA PRO A 171 14.55 6.58 37.17
C PRO A 171 13.11 6.50 36.67
N VAL A 172 12.85 7.00 35.42
CA VAL A 172 11.60 6.85 34.71
C VAL A 172 11.92 6.29 33.32
N LYS A 173 11.64 5.02 33.13
CA LYS A 173 11.88 4.35 31.84
C LYS A 173 10.67 4.47 30.92
N ALA A 174 10.85 5.13 29.77
CA ALA A 174 9.88 5.07 28.69
C ALA A 174 9.96 3.71 27.98
N SER A 175 9.01 2.82 28.29
CA SER A 175 8.89 1.55 27.57
C SER A 175 8.06 1.75 26.30
N MET A 176 8.71 1.76 25.15
CA MET A 176 8.05 1.81 23.84
C MET A 176 7.87 0.38 23.34
N VAL A 177 6.62 -0.05 23.22
CA VAL A 177 6.26 -1.33 22.63
C VAL A 177 5.61 -1.07 21.29
N ALA A 178 6.26 -1.47 20.20
CA ALA A 178 5.63 -1.44 18.88
C ALA A 178 4.57 -2.54 18.84
N LEU A 179 3.33 -2.15 18.53
CA LEU A 179 2.25 -3.08 18.22
C LEU A 179 2.14 -3.19 16.72
N PHE A 180 1.80 -4.38 16.21
CA PHE A 180 1.59 -4.64 14.79
C PHE A 180 2.83 -4.31 13.94
N ASN A 181 3.15 -5.09 12.94
CA ASN A 181 4.36 -4.92 12.12
C ASN A 181 5.59 -4.48 12.95
N THR A 182 5.91 -5.23 14.02
CA THR A 182 6.96 -4.89 15.01
C THR A 182 8.35 -4.79 14.37
N SER A 183 8.57 -5.51 13.27
CA SER A 183 9.78 -5.49 12.46
C SER A 183 9.87 -4.26 11.55
N THR A 184 8.79 -3.46 11.42
CA THR A 184 8.69 -2.36 10.44
C THR A 184 8.92 -2.81 8.99
N ASP A 185 8.46 -4.01 8.67
CA ASP A 185 8.62 -4.64 7.36
C ASP A 185 7.81 -3.92 6.29
N TYR A 186 8.47 -3.54 5.20
CA TYR A 186 7.86 -2.80 4.09
C TYR A 186 6.93 -3.64 3.23
N GLU A 187 7.17 -4.93 3.13
CA GLU A 187 6.28 -5.86 2.46
C GLU A 187 4.92 -5.87 3.17
N GLN A 188 4.92 -5.92 4.52
CA GLN A 188 3.70 -5.85 5.32
C GLN A 188 3.02 -4.49 5.28
N PHE A 189 3.77 -3.41 5.19
CA PHE A 189 3.23 -2.05 5.17
C PHE A 189 2.79 -1.62 3.78
N LEU A 190 3.72 -1.47 2.84
CA LEU A 190 3.45 -0.97 1.49
C LEU A 190 2.98 -2.06 0.54
N GLY A 191 3.63 -3.23 0.54
CA GLY A 191 3.26 -4.33 -0.35
C GLY A 191 1.82 -4.77 -0.13
N ALA A 192 1.42 -4.94 1.14
CA ALA A 192 0.05 -5.30 1.51
C ALA A 192 -0.99 -4.26 1.06
N ALA A 193 -0.63 -2.98 0.98
CA ALA A 193 -1.54 -1.91 0.59
C ALA A 193 -1.55 -1.68 -0.94
N LEU A 194 -0.41 -1.82 -1.60
CA LEU A 194 -0.30 -1.59 -3.05
C LEU A 194 -0.94 -2.70 -3.88
N VAL A 195 -0.92 -3.95 -3.42
CA VAL A 195 -1.57 -5.06 -4.13
C VAL A 195 -3.08 -4.81 -4.31
N PRO A 196 -3.88 -4.51 -3.27
CA PRO A 196 -5.28 -4.18 -3.48
C PRO A 196 -5.50 -2.87 -4.24
N ALA A 197 -4.60 -1.87 -4.16
CA ALA A 197 -4.69 -0.67 -4.98
C ALA A 197 -4.55 -1.01 -6.48
N LEU A 198 -3.59 -1.85 -6.83
CA LEU A 198 -3.41 -2.36 -8.18
C LEU A 198 -4.62 -3.17 -8.65
N LEU A 199 -5.13 -4.08 -7.79
CA LEU A 199 -6.33 -4.86 -8.09
C LEU A 199 -7.56 -3.95 -8.31
N HIS A 200 -7.66 -2.83 -7.62
CA HIS A 200 -8.70 -1.82 -7.84
C HIS A 200 -8.63 -1.22 -9.25
N ILE A 201 -7.43 -0.83 -9.69
CA ILE A 201 -7.19 -0.31 -11.04
C ILE A 201 -7.63 -1.35 -12.08
N LEU A 202 -7.15 -2.58 -11.94
CA LEU A 202 -7.41 -3.66 -12.88
C LEU A 202 -8.88 -4.07 -12.90
N ALA A 203 -9.52 -4.16 -11.73
CA ALA A 203 -10.93 -4.52 -11.60
C ALA A 203 -11.85 -3.46 -12.23
N MET A 204 -11.61 -2.19 -11.91
CA MET A 204 -12.38 -1.09 -12.48
C MET A 204 -12.18 -0.99 -14.01
N THR A 205 -10.93 -1.16 -14.48
CA THR A 205 -10.61 -1.20 -15.91
C THR A 205 -11.31 -2.37 -16.61
N ALA A 206 -11.31 -3.57 -16.00
CA ALA A 206 -11.98 -4.73 -16.58
C ALA A 206 -13.49 -4.52 -16.71
N GLY A 207 -14.14 -3.92 -15.70
CA GLY A 207 -15.54 -3.53 -15.75
C GLY A 207 -15.85 -2.52 -16.84
N ALA A 208 -15.04 -1.45 -16.90
CA ALA A 208 -15.17 -0.40 -17.92
C ALA A 208 -14.94 -0.96 -19.33
N TRP A 209 -13.96 -1.86 -19.50
CA TRP A 209 -13.64 -2.50 -20.78
C TRP A 209 -14.76 -3.44 -21.22
N ALA A 210 -15.28 -4.28 -20.32
CA ALA A 210 -16.32 -5.25 -20.67
C ALA A 210 -17.58 -4.58 -21.26
N VAL A 211 -18.02 -3.45 -20.67
CA VAL A 211 -19.17 -2.68 -21.15
C VAL A 211 -18.80 -1.72 -22.27
N GLY A 212 -17.71 -0.97 -22.10
CA GLY A 212 -17.27 0.05 -23.05
C GLY A 212 -16.92 -0.51 -24.43
N ARG A 213 -16.45 -1.76 -24.50
CA ARG A 213 -16.19 -2.47 -25.76
C ARG A 213 -17.48 -2.69 -26.57
N GLU A 214 -18.60 -3.05 -25.94
CA GLU A 214 -19.88 -3.20 -26.61
C GLU A 214 -20.37 -1.86 -27.20
N LEU A 215 -20.09 -0.77 -26.52
CA LEU A 215 -20.38 0.60 -27.00
C LEU A 215 -19.48 0.98 -28.20
N ARG A 216 -18.17 0.75 -28.09
CA ARG A 216 -17.20 1.03 -29.16
C ARG A 216 -17.51 0.24 -30.43
N ASP A 217 -17.77 -1.05 -30.29
CA ASP A 217 -18.01 -1.98 -31.40
C ASP A 217 -19.46 -1.92 -31.87
N ARG A 218 -20.28 -1.00 -31.32
CA ARG A 218 -21.71 -0.80 -31.66
C ARG A 218 -22.53 -2.09 -31.54
N SER A 219 -22.21 -2.95 -30.60
CA SER A 219 -22.76 -4.30 -30.48
C SER A 219 -23.77 -4.47 -29.35
N ILE A 220 -24.18 -3.37 -28.66
CA ILE A 220 -25.15 -3.40 -27.56
C ILE A 220 -26.47 -4.06 -27.99
N GLY A 221 -26.99 -3.74 -29.16
CA GLY A 221 -28.22 -4.35 -29.69
C GLY A 221 -28.12 -5.88 -29.89
N GLY A 222 -26.95 -6.35 -30.34
CA GLY A 222 -26.65 -7.78 -30.43
C GLY A 222 -26.45 -8.48 -29.06
N TRP A 223 -26.06 -7.71 -28.02
CA TRP A 223 -25.88 -8.21 -26.65
C TRP A 223 -27.20 -8.20 -25.86
N LEU A 224 -27.89 -7.07 -25.82
CA LEU A 224 -29.08 -6.85 -24.98
C LEU A 224 -30.42 -6.96 -25.72
N GLY A 225 -30.39 -6.93 -27.05
CA GLY A 225 -31.59 -6.73 -27.89
C GLY A 225 -31.95 -5.25 -28.08
N ALA A 226 -32.93 -4.99 -28.94
CA ALA A 226 -33.30 -3.61 -29.30
C ALA A 226 -34.08 -2.86 -28.22
N SER A 227 -34.78 -3.58 -27.33
CA SER A 227 -35.59 -2.99 -26.26
C SER A 227 -35.57 -3.86 -24.99
N PRO A 228 -34.39 -3.98 -24.33
CA PRO A 228 -34.28 -4.82 -23.16
C PRO A 228 -35.06 -4.21 -21.98
N ARG A 229 -35.64 -5.09 -21.15
CA ARG A 229 -36.16 -4.70 -19.85
C ARG A 229 -34.98 -4.55 -18.87
N TRP A 230 -35.14 -3.71 -17.84
CA TRP A 230 -34.04 -3.43 -16.90
C TRP A 230 -33.49 -4.69 -16.19
N HIS A 231 -34.37 -5.64 -15.82
CA HIS A 231 -33.96 -6.88 -15.16
C HIS A 231 -33.27 -7.87 -16.13
N GLU A 232 -33.60 -7.83 -17.43
CA GLU A 232 -32.91 -8.58 -18.46
C GLU A 232 -31.49 -8.01 -18.69
N ALA A 233 -31.38 -6.68 -18.73
CA ALA A 233 -30.10 -5.99 -18.80
C ALA A 233 -29.23 -6.26 -17.58
N LEU A 234 -29.83 -6.28 -16.37
CA LEU A 234 -29.12 -6.61 -15.14
C LEU A 234 -28.59 -8.07 -15.16
N ALA A 235 -29.43 -9.02 -15.60
CA ALA A 235 -29.02 -10.43 -15.70
C ALA A 235 -27.91 -10.62 -16.76
N ALA A 236 -28.02 -9.94 -17.91
CA ALA A 236 -26.99 -9.96 -18.94
C ALA A 236 -25.69 -9.31 -18.46
N LEU A 237 -25.77 -8.19 -17.73
CA LEU A 237 -24.63 -7.52 -17.13
C LEU A 237 -23.92 -8.42 -16.11
N ALA A 238 -24.67 -9.05 -15.21
CA ALA A 238 -24.11 -10.00 -14.24
C ALA A 238 -23.37 -11.15 -14.91
N GLY A 239 -23.96 -11.74 -15.98
CA GLY A 239 -23.31 -12.76 -16.78
C GLY A 239 -22.03 -12.29 -17.47
N LYS A 240 -22.03 -11.07 -17.98
CA LYS A 240 -20.89 -10.48 -18.67
C LYS A 240 -19.72 -10.20 -17.72
N LEU A 241 -20.02 -9.69 -16.53
CA LEU A 241 -19.01 -9.36 -15.54
C LEU A 241 -18.53 -10.58 -14.74
N ALA A 242 -19.20 -11.72 -14.82
CA ALA A 242 -18.85 -12.93 -14.07
C ALA A 242 -17.44 -13.45 -14.39
N LEU A 243 -17.01 -13.43 -15.65
CA LEU A 243 -15.69 -13.92 -16.05
C LEU A 243 -14.55 -12.99 -15.56
N PRO A 244 -14.58 -11.68 -15.81
CA PRO A 244 -13.60 -10.77 -15.21
C PRO A 244 -13.56 -10.89 -13.68
N PHE A 245 -14.72 -10.97 -13.03
CA PHE A 245 -14.79 -11.13 -11.59
C PHE A 245 -14.14 -12.44 -11.13
N ALA A 246 -14.48 -13.56 -11.74
CA ALA A 246 -13.93 -14.88 -11.37
C ALA A 246 -12.40 -14.91 -11.58
N SER A 247 -11.92 -14.41 -12.71
CA SER A 247 -10.48 -14.38 -13.03
C SER A 247 -9.70 -13.52 -12.05
N LEU A 248 -10.13 -12.28 -11.81
CA LEU A 248 -9.49 -11.37 -10.86
C LEU A 248 -9.62 -11.85 -9.41
N SER A 249 -10.70 -12.54 -9.07
CA SER A 249 -10.86 -13.20 -7.75
C SER A 249 -9.81 -14.29 -7.54
N VAL A 250 -9.53 -15.10 -8.56
CA VAL A 250 -8.46 -16.11 -8.47
C VAL A 250 -7.09 -15.44 -8.25
N VAL A 251 -6.80 -14.37 -8.99
CA VAL A 251 -5.56 -13.61 -8.81
C VAL A 251 -5.46 -13.02 -7.39
N ALA A 252 -6.53 -12.39 -6.92
CA ALA A 252 -6.57 -11.74 -5.61
C ALA A 252 -6.45 -12.74 -4.45
N LEU A 253 -7.15 -13.88 -4.56
CA LEU A 253 -7.06 -14.97 -3.58
C LEU A 253 -5.67 -15.60 -3.59
N ALA A 254 -5.08 -15.82 -4.77
CA ALA A 254 -3.71 -16.33 -4.88
C ALA A 254 -2.71 -15.35 -4.26
N ALA A 255 -2.84 -14.05 -4.51
CA ALA A 255 -2.00 -13.01 -3.91
C ALA A 255 -2.12 -13.01 -2.38
N MET A 256 -3.34 -13.07 -1.84
CA MET A 256 -3.58 -13.08 -0.40
C MET A 256 -3.05 -14.35 0.26
N LEU A 257 -3.26 -15.51 -0.35
CA LEU A 257 -2.73 -16.79 0.15
C LEU A 257 -1.21 -16.83 0.07
N TRP A 258 -0.60 -16.24 -0.94
CA TRP A 258 0.85 -16.12 -1.03
C TRP A 258 1.42 -15.29 0.11
N ILE A 259 0.86 -14.11 0.37
CA ILE A 259 1.29 -13.24 1.46
C ILE A 259 1.14 -13.94 2.82
N THR A 260 0.00 -14.58 3.07
CA THR A 260 -0.29 -15.21 4.37
C THR A 260 0.42 -16.56 4.53
N ALA A 261 0.10 -17.55 3.72
CA ALA A 261 0.67 -18.90 3.83
C ALA A 261 2.07 -19.01 3.24
N GLY A 262 2.34 -18.37 2.10
CA GLY A 262 3.63 -18.46 1.40
C GLY A 262 4.74 -17.67 2.10
N ARG A 263 4.45 -16.49 2.63
CA ARG A 263 5.41 -15.64 3.36
C ARG A 263 5.33 -15.78 4.88
N GLY A 264 4.39 -16.54 5.36
CA GLY A 264 4.22 -16.79 6.79
C GLY A 264 3.66 -15.59 7.58
N TRP A 265 2.95 -14.68 6.92
CA TRP A 265 2.25 -13.62 7.63
C TRP A 265 0.98 -14.19 8.24
N HIS A 266 1.08 -14.53 9.50
CA HIS A 266 -0.07 -15.08 10.22
C HIS A 266 -1.08 -13.96 10.46
N PRO A 267 -2.28 -14.02 9.86
CA PRO A 267 -3.33 -13.06 10.15
C PRO A 267 -3.73 -13.18 11.63
N VAL A 268 -3.73 -12.04 12.31
CA VAL A 268 -4.08 -11.99 13.74
C VAL A 268 -5.59 -12.10 13.95
N GLY A 269 -6.39 -11.64 12.98
CA GLY A 269 -7.84 -11.72 12.95
C GLY A 269 -8.36 -12.79 11.99
N SER A 270 -9.50 -12.54 11.36
CA SER A 270 -10.19 -13.48 10.48
C SER A 270 -9.73 -13.37 9.02
N LEU A 271 -8.93 -14.34 8.55
CA LEU A 271 -8.58 -14.43 7.13
C LEU A 271 -9.82 -14.61 6.24
N GLY A 272 -10.77 -15.47 6.67
CA GLY A 272 -12.01 -15.71 5.90
C GLY A 272 -12.82 -14.43 5.69
N TRP A 273 -12.89 -13.56 6.71
CA TRP A 273 -13.56 -12.27 6.61
C TRP A 273 -12.83 -11.31 5.67
N THR A 274 -11.51 -11.29 5.72
CA THR A 274 -10.68 -10.49 4.81
C THR A 274 -10.86 -10.93 3.36
N LEU A 275 -10.87 -12.26 3.10
CA LEU A 275 -11.10 -12.80 1.76
C LEU A 275 -12.48 -12.47 1.24
N PHE A 276 -13.52 -12.56 2.09
CA PHE A 276 -14.87 -12.13 1.74
C PHE A 276 -14.91 -10.65 1.36
N ALA A 277 -14.32 -9.78 2.19
CA ALA A 277 -14.24 -8.35 1.92
C ALA A 277 -13.47 -8.06 0.62
N LEU A 278 -12.40 -8.81 0.32
CA LEU A 278 -11.63 -8.71 -0.92
C LEU A 278 -12.49 -8.99 -2.15
N LEU A 279 -13.27 -10.06 -2.11
CA LEU A 279 -14.16 -10.42 -3.22
C LEU A 279 -15.24 -9.37 -3.44
N VAL A 280 -15.84 -8.86 -2.36
CA VAL A 280 -16.84 -7.78 -2.43
C VAL A 280 -16.23 -6.50 -2.97
N PHE A 281 -15.02 -6.16 -2.55
CA PHE A 281 -14.26 -5.03 -3.07
C PHE A 281 -14.00 -5.12 -4.58
N LEU A 282 -13.62 -6.30 -5.08
CA LEU A 282 -13.45 -6.53 -6.52
C LEU A 282 -14.76 -6.39 -7.27
N ALA A 283 -15.85 -6.95 -6.75
CA ALA A 283 -17.18 -6.83 -7.34
C ALA A 283 -17.62 -5.36 -7.43
N LEU A 284 -17.43 -4.59 -6.36
CA LEU A 284 -17.75 -3.16 -6.31
C LEU A 284 -16.91 -2.37 -7.33
N SER A 285 -15.59 -2.66 -7.42
CA SER A 285 -14.68 -2.00 -8.36
C SER A 285 -15.06 -2.28 -9.81
N ILE A 286 -15.36 -3.54 -10.15
CA ILE A 286 -15.82 -3.94 -11.50
C ILE A 286 -17.16 -3.27 -11.83
N ALA A 287 -18.11 -3.26 -10.88
CA ALA A 287 -19.41 -2.62 -11.07
C ALA A 287 -19.28 -1.12 -11.30
N LEU A 288 -18.39 -0.45 -10.55
CA LEU A 288 -18.11 0.98 -10.73
C LEU A 288 -17.55 1.26 -12.13
N GLY A 289 -16.57 0.49 -12.60
CA GLY A 289 -16.03 0.63 -13.94
C GLY A 289 -17.08 0.41 -15.05
N ALA A 290 -17.89 -0.63 -14.91
CA ALA A 290 -19.00 -0.91 -15.81
C ALA A 290 -20.03 0.24 -15.84
N PHE A 291 -20.38 0.79 -14.68
CA PHE A 291 -21.28 1.93 -14.56
C PHE A 291 -20.72 3.18 -15.23
N VAL A 292 -19.45 3.50 -15.02
CA VAL A 292 -18.78 4.64 -15.68
C VAL A 292 -18.83 4.47 -17.19
N ALA A 293 -18.60 3.28 -17.74
CA ALA A 293 -18.69 3.03 -19.17
C ALA A 293 -20.11 3.20 -19.72
N ALA A 294 -21.11 2.68 -19.00
CA ALA A 294 -22.50 2.82 -19.38
C ALA A 294 -22.99 4.28 -19.34
N LEU A 295 -22.49 5.06 -18.38
CA LEU A 295 -22.83 6.47 -18.22
C LEU A 295 -22.19 7.35 -19.30
N THR A 296 -20.90 7.16 -19.55
CA THR A 296 -20.13 7.96 -20.53
C THR A 296 -20.41 7.58 -21.97
N ARG A 297 -20.94 6.37 -22.22
CA ARG A 297 -21.20 5.79 -23.55
C ARG A 297 -19.98 5.77 -24.49
N SER A 298 -18.80 5.95 -23.95
CA SER A 298 -17.53 6.00 -24.67
C SER A 298 -16.47 5.20 -23.92
N LEU A 299 -15.88 4.19 -24.57
CA LEU A 299 -14.80 3.39 -23.97
C LEU A 299 -13.61 4.27 -23.58
N ARG A 300 -13.20 5.21 -24.45
CA ARG A 300 -12.08 6.12 -24.20
C ARG A 300 -12.31 6.95 -22.95
N THR A 301 -13.46 7.61 -22.85
CA THR A 301 -13.84 8.43 -21.70
C THR A 301 -13.94 7.60 -20.43
N ALA A 302 -14.52 6.39 -20.52
CA ALA A 302 -14.62 5.48 -19.39
C ALA A 302 -13.26 5.07 -18.84
N LEU A 303 -12.30 4.72 -19.70
CA LEU A 303 -10.95 4.36 -19.28
C LEU A 303 -10.19 5.56 -18.68
N SER A 304 -10.35 6.75 -19.27
CA SER A 304 -9.75 7.98 -18.70
C SER A 304 -10.33 8.29 -17.32
N ALA A 305 -11.65 8.20 -17.15
CA ALA A 305 -12.32 8.38 -15.85
C ALA A 305 -11.89 7.30 -14.84
N THR A 306 -11.75 6.05 -15.26
CA THR A 306 -11.24 4.95 -14.44
C THR A 306 -9.83 5.28 -13.92
N GLY A 307 -8.92 5.70 -14.81
CA GLY A 307 -7.58 6.11 -14.41
C GLY A 307 -7.57 7.26 -13.41
N PHE A 308 -8.41 8.28 -13.64
CA PHE A 308 -8.54 9.43 -12.73
C PHE A 308 -9.06 9.03 -11.34
N ILE A 309 -10.01 8.10 -11.27
CA ILE A 309 -10.57 7.61 -10.01
C ILE A 309 -9.59 6.71 -9.26
N THR A 310 -8.93 5.79 -9.97
CA THR A 310 -8.15 4.72 -9.34
C THR A 310 -6.70 5.09 -9.07
N ALA A 311 -6.06 5.93 -9.89
CA ALA A 311 -4.65 6.29 -9.73
C ALA A 311 -4.34 6.93 -8.36
N PRO A 312 -5.13 7.89 -7.85
CA PRO A 312 -4.89 8.49 -6.55
C PRO A 312 -5.42 7.65 -5.36
N ALA A 313 -6.11 6.53 -5.60
CA ALA A 313 -6.82 5.78 -4.56
C ALA A 313 -5.89 5.35 -3.39
N PHE A 314 -4.66 4.94 -3.67
CA PHE A 314 -3.69 4.60 -2.64
C PHE A 314 -3.37 5.80 -1.73
N ALA A 315 -3.17 6.99 -2.29
CA ALA A 315 -2.87 8.20 -1.51
C ALA A 315 -4.03 8.62 -0.59
N PHE A 316 -5.28 8.40 -1.05
CA PHE A 316 -6.49 8.70 -0.28
C PHE A 316 -6.95 7.55 0.63
N GLY A 317 -6.30 6.39 0.58
CA GLY A 317 -6.70 5.20 1.34
C GLY A 317 -6.42 5.24 2.84
N GLY A 318 -5.76 6.28 3.35
CA GLY A 318 -5.46 6.41 4.78
C GLY A 318 -4.20 5.65 5.24
N VAL A 319 -3.50 4.96 4.33
CA VAL A 319 -2.30 4.16 4.66
C VAL A 319 -1.07 5.06 4.83
N GLY A 320 -0.81 5.93 3.85
CA GLY A 320 0.35 6.83 3.88
C GLY A 320 0.09 8.13 4.63
N PHE A 321 -1.16 8.61 4.62
CA PHE A 321 -1.58 9.83 5.30
C PHE A 321 -2.93 9.62 5.97
N PRO A 322 -3.08 9.92 7.29
CA PRO A 322 -4.31 9.65 8.03
C PRO A 322 -5.52 10.41 7.45
N LEU A 323 -6.65 9.72 7.27
CA LEU A 323 -7.88 10.31 6.72
C LEU A 323 -8.34 11.53 7.52
N VAL A 324 -8.27 11.46 8.86
CA VAL A 324 -8.69 12.55 9.77
C VAL A 324 -7.88 13.83 9.62
N ALA A 325 -6.66 13.74 9.08
CA ALA A 325 -5.79 14.88 8.84
C ALA A 325 -5.97 15.49 7.43
N MET A 326 -6.78 14.86 6.58
CA MET A 326 -7.07 15.37 5.24
C MET A 326 -8.08 16.52 5.28
N PRO A 327 -8.03 17.47 4.32
CA PRO A 327 -9.10 18.45 4.12
C PRO A 327 -10.45 17.76 3.84
N LEU A 328 -11.56 18.42 4.20
CA LEU A 328 -12.91 17.84 4.10
C LEU A 328 -13.24 17.26 2.72
N LEU A 329 -12.92 17.96 1.64
CA LEU A 329 -13.18 17.48 0.27
C LEU A 329 -12.37 16.21 -0.05
N ALA A 330 -11.14 16.11 0.46
CA ALA A 330 -10.30 14.91 0.32
C ALA A 330 -10.87 13.74 1.11
N GLN A 331 -11.41 13.98 2.32
CA GLN A 331 -12.11 12.96 3.11
C GLN A 331 -13.37 12.45 2.39
N VAL A 332 -14.17 13.35 1.81
CA VAL A 332 -15.35 12.97 1.02
C VAL A 332 -14.93 12.10 -0.16
N TRP A 333 -13.93 12.53 -0.92
CA TRP A 333 -13.39 11.74 -2.04
C TRP A 333 -12.89 10.37 -1.60
N ALA A 334 -12.08 10.32 -0.55
CA ALA A 334 -11.57 9.08 0.03
C ALA A 334 -12.70 8.09 0.39
N ASN A 335 -13.77 8.59 1.00
CA ASN A 335 -14.91 7.76 1.38
C ASN A 335 -15.80 7.31 0.20
N LEU A 336 -15.63 7.88 -1.00
CA LEU A 336 -16.28 7.39 -2.22
C LEU A 336 -15.49 6.25 -2.87
N LEU A 337 -14.21 6.07 -2.53
CA LEU A 337 -13.34 5.08 -3.16
C LEU A 337 -13.52 3.69 -2.53
N PRO A 338 -13.80 2.64 -3.31
CA PRO A 338 -13.87 1.25 -2.82
C PRO A 338 -12.60 0.81 -2.08
N TYR A 339 -11.44 1.26 -2.53
CA TYR A 339 -10.14 0.95 -1.96
C TYR A 339 -10.03 1.34 -0.49
N THR A 340 -10.46 2.55 -0.12
CA THR A 340 -10.39 3.08 1.25
C THR A 340 -11.12 2.18 2.25
N HIS A 341 -12.28 1.67 1.84
CA HIS A 341 -13.07 0.78 2.69
C HIS A 341 -12.43 -0.60 2.85
N TYR A 342 -11.95 -1.16 1.75
CA TYR A 342 -11.33 -2.48 1.80
C TYR A 342 -10.02 -2.48 2.59
N ILE A 343 -9.13 -1.51 2.33
CA ILE A 343 -7.81 -1.49 2.99
C ILE A 343 -7.94 -1.35 4.50
N ARG A 344 -8.95 -0.64 4.98
CA ARG A 344 -9.25 -0.54 6.40
C ARG A 344 -9.59 -1.91 7.00
N VAL A 345 -10.49 -2.67 6.37
CA VAL A 345 -10.84 -4.05 6.81
C VAL A 345 -9.62 -4.95 6.77
N GLN A 346 -8.80 -4.86 5.73
CA GLN A 346 -7.56 -5.62 5.63
C GLN A 346 -6.62 -5.33 6.80
N MET A 347 -6.37 -4.06 7.12
CA MET A 347 -5.50 -3.67 8.24
C MET A 347 -6.08 -4.13 9.59
N GLU A 348 -7.37 -3.96 9.82
CA GLU A 348 -8.06 -4.39 11.03
C GLU A 348 -7.93 -5.90 11.26
N GLN A 349 -8.06 -6.70 10.21
CA GLN A 349 -8.09 -8.16 10.31
C GLN A 349 -6.71 -8.81 10.18
N LEU A 350 -5.89 -8.41 9.21
CA LEU A 350 -4.58 -9.07 9.01
C LEU A 350 -3.53 -8.59 10.01
N GLN A 351 -3.54 -7.30 10.37
CA GLN A 351 -2.47 -6.71 11.15
C GLN A 351 -2.84 -6.47 12.60
N MET A 352 -4.05 -5.91 12.86
CA MET A 352 -4.46 -5.48 14.19
C MET A 352 -5.20 -6.57 14.99
N GLY A 353 -5.74 -7.61 14.34
CA GLY A 353 -6.51 -8.65 15.02
C GLY A 353 -7.81 -8.14 15.62
N ALA A 354 -8.41 -7.11 15.02
CA ALA A 354 -9.66 -6.55 15.50
C ALA A 354 -10.79 -7.59 15.44
N PRO A 355 -11.69 -7.64 16.42
CA PRO A 355 -12.89 -8.47 16.33
C PRO A 355 -13.69 -8.15 15.07
N VAL A 356 -14.19 -9.19 14.38
CA VAL A 356 -14.97 -9.04 13.12
C VAL A 356 -16.13 -8.08 13.29
N ALA A 357 -16.73 -8.01 14.49
CA ALA A 357 -17.86 -7.11 14.80
C ALA A 357 -17.57 -5.63 14.47
N TYR A 358 -16.32 -5.18 14.58
CA TYR A 358 -15.94 -3.77 14.26
C TYR A 358 -15.93 -3.50 12.74
N SER A 359 -15.68 -4.52 11.92
CA SER A 359 -15.55 -4.36 10.47
C SER A 359 -16.78 -4.85 9.69
N VAL A 360 -17.83 -5.40 10.35
CA VAL A 360 -19.00 -6.01 9.68
C VAL A 360 -19.71 -5.02 8.74
N ALA A 361 -19.90 -3.79 9.20
CA ALA A 361 -20.66 -2.80 8.43
C ALA A 361 -20.01 -2.51 7.06
N THR A 362 -18.68 -2.48 6.99
CA THR A 362 -17.95 -2.06 5.78
C THR A 362 -18.21 -2.98 4.58
N PRO A 363 -17.97 -4.32 4.64
CA PRO A 363 -18.29 -5.19 3.52
C PRO A 363 -19.78 -5.24 3.18
N LEU A 364 -20.68 -5.10 4.15
CA LEU A 364 -22.13 -5.06 3.89
C LEU A 364 -22.52 -3.81 3.08
N TRP A 365 -21.98 -2.63 3.43
CA TRP A 365 -22.17 -1.43 2.62
C TRP A 365 -21.58 -1.55 1.22
N MET A 366 -20.43 -2.24 1.07
CA MET A 366 -19.84 -2.52 -0.23
C MET A 366 -20.73 -3.47 -1.07
N VAL A 367 -21.36 -4.47 -0.47
CA VAL A 367 -22.34 -5.33 -1.14
C VAL A 367 -23.54 -4.52 -1.63
N LEU A 368 -24.10 -3.68 -0.77
CA LEU A 368 -25.21 -2.81 -1.13
C LEU A 368 -24.80 -1.86 -2.28
N GLY A 369 -23.63 -1.22 -2.18
CA GLY A 369 -23.08 -0.34 -3.21
C GLY A 369 -22.89 -1.06 -4.55
N THR A 370 -22.43 -2.32 -4.53
CA THR A 370 -22.32 -3.16 -5.72
C THR A 370 -23.67 -3.36 -6.37
N GLY A 371 -24.69 -3.72 -5.59
CA GLY A 371 -26.07 -3.89 -6.07
C GLY A 371 -26.64 -2.61 -6.69
N VAL A 372 -26.46 -1.48 -6.01
CA VAL A 372 -26.90 -0.16 -6.50
C VAL A 372 -26.19 0.23 -7.81
N LEU A 373 -24.88 0.04 -7.91
CA LEU A 373 -24.13 0.35 -9.12
C LEU A 373 -24.50 -0.55 -10.28
N LEU A 374 -24.71 -1.86 -10.06
CA LEU A 374 -25.17 -2.78 -11.10
C LEU A 374 -26.57 -2.43 -11.57
N ALA A 375 -27.49 -2.06 -10.69
CA ALA A 375 -28.84 -1.63 -11.05
C ALA A 375 -28.81 -0.31 -11.86
N ALA A 376 -28.00 0.68 -11.42
CA ALA A 376 -27.81 1.94 -12.13
C ALA A 376 -27.15 1.72 -13.50
N CYS A 377 -26.16 0.84 -13.58
CA CYS A 377 -25.52 0.45 -14.85
C CYS A 377 -26.54 -0.20 -15.81
N ALA A 378 -27.35 -1.14 -15.32
CA ALA A 378 -28.40 -1.77 -16.13
C ALA A 378 -29.41 -0.74 -16.66
N ALA A 379 -29.84 0.21 -15.83
CA ALA A 379 -30.73 1.31 -16.23
C ALA A 379 -30.09 2.21 -17.31
N ALA A 380 -28.79 2.53 -17.16
CA ALA A 380 -28.04 3.29 -18.15
C ALA A 380 -27.90 2.53 -19.48
N LEU A 381 -27.65 1.23 -19.44
CA LEU A 381 -27.56 0.36 -20.61
C LEU A 381 -28.89 0.23 -21.35
N VAL A 382 -30.03 0.14 -20.64
CA VAL A 382 -31.37 0.16 -21.25
C VAL A 382 -31.60 1.46 -22.02
N LYS A 383 -31.18 2.59 -21.46
CA LYS A 383 -31.25 3.89 -22.18
C LYS A 383 -30.31 3.94 -23.38
N ALA A 384 -29.10 3.41 -23.21
CA ALA A 384 -28.14 3.32 -24.33
C ALA A 384 -28.66 2.43 -25.48
N ALA A 385 -29.27 1.28 -25.17
CA ALA A 385 -29.80 0.36 -26.18
C ALA A 385 -30.87 1.00 -27.08
N LYS A 386 -31.61 1.98 -26.53
CA LYS A 386 -32.68 2.73 -27.29
C LYS A 386 -32.13 3.90 -28.10
N ALA A 387 -30.87 4.26 -27.99
CA ALA A 387 -30.24 5.40 -28.63
C ALA A 387 -28.93 4.99 -29.34
N PRO A 388 -29.02 4.23 -30.47
CA PRO A 388 -27.86 3.72 -31.18
C PRO A 388 -26.91 4.82 -31.67
N GLU A 389 -27.41 6.01 -31.94
CA GLU A 389 -26.65 7.18 -32.36
C GLU A 389 -25.65 7.67 -31.30
N SER A 390 -25.89 7.34 -30.04
CA SER A 390 -25.02 7.72 -28.91
C SER A 390 -23.86 6.75 -28.65
N TRP A 391 -23.78 5.62 -29.39
CA TRP A 391 -22.76 4.61 -29.17
C TRP A 391 -21.42 5.01 -29.81
N GLY A 392 -20.33 4.88 -29.05
CA GLY A 392 -19.01 5.17 -29.57
C GLY A 392 -18.74 6.66 -29.79
N GLY A 393 -19.46 7.53 -29.11
CA GLY A 393 -19.22 8.98 -29.16
C GLY A 393 -17.74 9.31 -28.92
N ARG A 394 -17.23 10.32 -29.65
CA ARG A 394 -15.83 10.78 -29.63
C ARG A 394 -15.44 11.42 -28.31
#